data_520636d74e3eb07cf17d1bf4583d3905
#
_entry.id   520636d74e3eb07cf17d1bf4583d3905
#
_cell.length_a   1.000
_cell.length_b   1.000
_cell.length_c   1.000
_cell.angle_alpha   90.00
_cell.angle_beta   90.00
_cell.angle_gamma   90.00
#
_symmetry.space_group_name_H-M   'P 1'
#
loop_
_entity.id
_entity.type
_entity.pdbx_description
1 polymer ?
#
loop_
_entity_poly.entity_id
_entity_poly.type
_entity_poly.pdbx_seq_one_letter_code
_entity_poly.pdbx_strand_id
1 'polypeptide(L)'
;MIEVILFTKPGCCLCDTVKAQLGRLQATQPFTLREVNILEDSAAYARFHEEIPVVVINGRKAFKYHLDEEAFLRRLKSRPAQGEKPAYGS
;
A
#
# COMPACT_ATOMS: atom_id res chain seq x y z
N MET A 1 15.36 -3.93 -1.75
CA MET A 1 14.24 -3.97 -2.71
C MET A 1 13.01 -3.40 -2.05
N ILE A 2 12.23 -2.64 -2.78
CA ILE A 2 11.04 -1.98 -2.23
C ILE A 2 9.85 -2.93 -2.28
N GLU A 3 9.18 -3.10 -1.15
CA GLU A 3 7.98 -3.91 -1.06
C GLU A 3 6.76 -3.02 -0.84
N VAL A 4 5.75 -3.19 -1.67
CA VAL A 4 4.49 -2.47 -1.57
C VAL A 4 3.37 -3.47 -1.35
N ILE A 5 2.55 -3.23 -0.32
CA ILE A 5 1.41 -4.09 -0.02
C ILE A 5 0.14 -3.25 -0.18
N LEU A 6 -0.79 -3.77 -0.95
CA LEU A 6 -2.12 -3.17 -1.11
C LEU A 6 -3.14 -4.00 -0.34
N PHE A 7 -3.75 -3.39 0.67
CA PHE A 7 -4.85 -4.02 1.41
C PHE A 7 -6.16 -3.64 0.75
N THR A 8 -6.93 -4.64 0.39
CA THR A 8 -8.13 -4.46 -0.43
C THR A 8 -9.21 -5.46 -0.02
N LYS A 9 -10.39 -5.34 -0.61
CA LYS A 9 -11.44 -6.36 -0.50
C LYS A 9 -12.21 -6.44 -1.81
N PRO A 10 -12.89 -7.58 -2.09
CA PRO A 10 -13.73 -7.69 -3.28
C PRO A 10 -14.83 -6.65 -3.29
N GLY A 11 -15.15 -6.13 -4.48
CA GLY A 11 -16.25 -5.18 -4.65
C GLY A 11 -15.92 -3.74 -4.29
N CYS A 12 -14.65 -3.44 -4.01
CA CYS A 12 -14.24 -2.08 -3.68
C CYS A 12 -13.75 -1.35 -4.94
N CYS A 13 -14.52 -0.36 -5.40
CA CYS A 13 -14.16 0.38 -6.61
C CYS A 13 -12.87 1.18 -6.43
N LEU A 14 -12.68 1.78 -5.26
CA LEU A 14 -11.45 2.54 -4.98
C LEU A 14 -10.23 1.63 -4.96
N CYS A 15 -10.41 0.41 -4.46
CA CYS A 15 -9.33 -0.57 -4.46
C CYS A 15 -8.91 -0.92 -5.88
N ASP A 16 -9.88 -1.10 -6.78
CA ASP A 16 -9.58 -1.40 -8.17
C ASP A 16 -8.82 -0.24 -8.83
N THR A 17 -9.19 0.99 -8.52
CA THR A 17 -8.50 2.17 -9.04
C THR A 17 -7.05 2.21 -8.58
N VAL A 18 -6.82 2.02 -7.29
CA VAL A 18 -5.47 2.03 -6.74
C VAL A 18 -4.64 0.88 -7.29
N LYS A 19 -5.25 -0.30 -7.43
CA LYS A 19 -4.55 -1.45 -8.00
C LYS A 19 -4.08 -1.16 -9.42
N ALA A 20 -4.93 -0.54 -10.24
CA ALA A 20 -4.56 -0.18 -11.60
C ALA A 20 -3.45 0.85 -11.62
N GLN A 21 -3.49 1.83 -10.71
CA GLN A 21 -2.44 2.83 -10.60
C GLN A 21 -1.10 2.19 -10.23
N LEU A 22 -1.11 1.27 -9.25
CA LEU A 22 0.11 0.59 -8.84
C LEU A 22 0.68 -0.26 -9.97
N GLY A 23 -0.18 -0.91 -10.76
CA GLY A 23 0.28 -1.69 -11.90
C GLY A 23 1.00 -0.83 -12.93
N ARG A 24 0.49 0.37 -13.21
CA ARG A 24 1.14 1.29 -14.15
C ARG A 24 2.45 1.80 -13.58
N LEU A 25 2.47 2.13 -12.30
CA LEU A 25 3.68 2.66 -11.66
C LEU A 25 4.77 1.60 -11.59
N GLN A 26 4.40 0.34 -11.47
CA GLN A 26 5.36 -0.75 -11.43
C GLN A 26 6.16 -0.86 -12.72
N ALA A 27 5.56 -0.50 -13.85
CA ALA A 27 6.25 -0.49 -15.13
C ALA A 27 7.29 0.64 -15.21
N THR A 28 7.07 1.73 -14.49
CA THR A 28 7.97 2.88 -14.48
C THR A 28 9.05 2.74 -13.43
N GLN A 29 8.69 2.27 -12.25
CA GLN A 29 9.59 2.19 -11.12
C GLN A 29 9.45 0.79 -10.49
N PRO A 30 10.45 -0.07 -10.62
CA PRO A 30 10.33 -1.45 -10.14
C PRO A 30 10.13 -1.51 -8.62
N PHE A 31 9.16 -2.30 -8.21
CA PHE A 31 8.95 -2.65 -6.82
C PHE A 31 8.16 -3.95 -6.75
N THR A 32 8.23 -4.63 -5.61
CA THR A 32 7.42 -5.82 -5.38
C THR A 32 6.03 -5.40 -4.95
N LEU A 33 5.00 -5.90 -5.62
CA LEU A 33 3.62 -5.61 -5.27
C LEU A 33 2.94 -6.85 -4.72
N ARG A 34 2.35 -6.71 -3.55
CA ARG A 34 1.59 -7.77 -2.91
C ARG A 34 0.20 -7.25 -2.59
N GLU A 35 -0.81 -8.01 -2.97
CA GLU A 35 -2.19 -7.68 -2.67
C GLU A 35 -2.71 -8.58 -1.56
N VAL A 36 -3.32 -7.98 -0.56
CA VAL A 36 -3.88 -8.71 0.57
C VAL A 36 -5.39 -8.43 0.65
N ASN A 37 -6.17 -9.49 0.60
CA ASN A 37 -7.61 -9.41 0.81
C ASN A 37 -7.85 -9.40 2.32
N ILE A 38 -8.36 -8.28 2.85
CA ILE A 38 -8.53 -8.15 4.31
C ILE A 38 -9.57 -9.12 4.87
N LEU A 39 -10.45 -9.65 4.03
CA LEU A 39 -11.41 -10.66 4.47
C LEU A 39 -10.74 -11.99 4.81
N GLU A 40 -9.52 -12.21 4.31
CA GLU A 40 -8.76 -13.43 4.56
C GLU A 40 -7.70 -13.26 5.63
N ASP A 41 -7.59 -12.07 6.22
CA ASP A 41 -6.59 -11.76 7.23
C ASP A 41 -7.25 -10.96 8.34
N SER A 42 -7.54 -11.60 9.45
CA SER A 42 -8.28 -10.97 10.55
C SER A 42 -7.54 -9.79 11.16
N ALA A 43 -6.21 -9.83 11.21
CA ALA A 43 -5.44 -8.71 11.74
C ALA A 43 -5.52 -7.51 10.80
N ALA A 44 -5.41 -7.73 9.49
CA ALA A 44 -5.55 -6.67 8.51
C ALA A 44 -6.97 -6.10 8.51
N TYR A 45 -7.97 -6.97 8.63
CA TYR A 45 -9.35 -6.52 8.69
C TYR A 45 -9.57 -5.60 9.90
N ALA A 46 -9.07 -6.00 11.06
CA ALA A 46 -9.23 -5.22 12.28
C ALA A 46 -8.59 -3.84 12.15
N ARG A 47 -7.48 -3.73 11.43
CA ARG A 47 -6.75 -2.47 11.29
C ARG A 47 -7.27 -1.59 10.17
N PHE A 48 -7.70 -2.17 9.05
CA PHE A 48 -7.88 -1.42 7.81
C PHE A 48 -9.26 -1.48 7.20
N HIS A 49 -10.21 -2.20 7.79
CA HIS A 49 -11.52 -2.41 7.13
C HIS A 49 -12.25 -1.10 6.80
N GLU A 50 -11.98 -0.03 7.52
CA GLU A 50 -12.60 1.27 7.27
C GLU A 50 -11.68 2.21 6.50
N GLU A 51 -10.47 1.77 6.16
CA GLU A 51 -9.48 2.63 5.52
C GLU A 51 -9.06 2.15 4.14
N ILE A 52 -9.56 1.01 3.69
CA ILE A 52 -9.15 0.47 2.39
C ILE A 52 -9.59 1.38 1.25
N PRO A 53 -8.83 1.43 0.16
CA PRO A 53 -7.56 0.73 -0.03
C PRO A 53 -6.43 1.35 0.80
N VAL A 54 -5.59 0.52 1.37
CA VAL A 54 -4.43 0.97 2.13
C VAL A 54 -3.18 0.51 1.41
N VAL A 55 -2.25 1.44 1.18
CA VAL A 55 -0.97 1.15 0.56
C VAL A 55 0.11 1.25 1.61
N VAL A 56 0.85 0.17 1.79
CA VAL A 56 1.95 0.07 2.75
C VAL A 56 3.24 -0.08 1.97
N ILE A 57 4.22 0.77 2.25
CA ILE A 57 5.53 0.74 1.61
C ILE A 57 6.57 0.38 2.66
N ASN A 58 7.25 -0.75 2.45
CA ASN A 58 8.29 -1.24 3.35
C ASN A 58 7.85 -1.28 4.81
N GLY A 59 6.61 -1.73 5.05
CA GLY A 59 6.07 -1.88 6.39
C GLY A 59 5.45 -0.63 6.98
N ARG A 60 5.39 0.48 6.23
CA ARG A 60 4.81 1.73 6.72
C ARG A 60 3.57 2.10 5.92
N LYS A 61 2.48 2.41 6.62
CA LYS A 61 1.26 2.86 5.96
C LYS A 61 1.54 4.20 5.29
N ALA A 62 1.35 4.25 3.98
CA ALA A 62 1.67 5.43 3.19
C ALA A 62 0.42 6.15 2.69
N PHE A 63 -0.58 5.41 2.24
CA PHE A 63 -1.78 5.99 1.66
C PHE A 63 -3.01 5.22 2.09
N LYS A 64 -4.14 5.90 2.15
CA LYS A 64 -5.45 5.28 2.37
C LYS A 64 -6.47 5.97 1.49
N TYR A 65 -7.49 5.22 1.06
CA TYR A 65 -8.58 5.64 0.18
C TYR A 65 -8.14 5.95 -1.23
N HIS A 66 -7.14 6.79 -1.41
CA HIS A 66 -6.66 7.22 -2.72
C HIS A 66 -5.14 7.15 -2.78
N LEU A 67 -4.61 7.00 -3.98
CA LEU A 67 -3.17 6.98 -4.22
C LEU A 67 -2.76 8.23 -4.99
N ASP A 68 -1.89 9.03 -4.38
CA ASP A 68 -1.24 10.14 -5.07
C ASP A 68 0.04 9.59 -5.71
N GLU A 69 0.01 9.44 -7.04
CA GLU A 69 1.12 8.80 -7.76
C GLU A 69 2.43 9.55 -7.61
N GLU A 70 2.38 10.88 -7.60
CA GLU A 70 3.59 11.68 -7.46
C GLU A 70 4.21 11.50 -6.07
N ALA A 71 3.38 11.55 -5.03
CA ALA A 71 3.85 11.32 -3.68
C ALA A 71 4.36 9.89 -3.50
N PHE A 72 3.70 8.92 -4.15
CA PHE A 72 4.13 7.53 -4.12
C PHE A 72 5.54 7.38 -4.70
N LEU A 73 5.78 7.98 -5.86
CA LEU A 73 7.10 7.90 -6.49
C LEU A 73 8.17 8.56 -5.63
N ARG A 74 7.85 9.67 -4.97
CA ARG A 74 8.79 10.31 -4.06
C ARG A 74 9.14 9.38 -2.90
N ARG A 75 8.16 8.67 -2.37
CA ARG A 75 8.41 7.72 -1.28
C ARG A 75 9.28 6.57 -1.71
N LEU A 76 9.14 6.11 -2.96
CA LEU A 76 9.99 5.03 -3.46
C LEU A 76 11.44 5.47 -3.59
N LYS A 77 11.66 6.74 -3.89
CA LYS A 77 13.00 7.29 -4.03
C LYS A 77 13.64 7.63 -2.69
N SER A 78 12.83 7.86 -1.67
CA SER A 78 13.33 8.18 -0.35
C SER A 78 13.69 6.92 0.39
N ARG A 79 14.83 6.92 1.04
CA ARG A 79 15.17 5.82 1.93
C ARG A 79 14.47 6.04 3.26
N PRO A 80 13.95 4.99 3.89
CA PRO A 80 13.42 5.13 5.24
C PRO A 80 14.51 5.64 6.15
N ALA A 81 14.18 6.60 7.00
CA ALA A 81 15.14 7.08 7.99
C ALA A 81 15.42 5.97 8.98
N GLN A 82 16.68 5.83 9.36
CA GLN A 82 17.05 4.81 10.34
C GLN A 82 16.38 5.15 11.67
N GLY A 83 15.86 4.12 12.32
CA GLY A 83 15.21 4.28 13.60
C GLY A 83 13.74 4.61 13.51
N GLU A 84 13.19 4.87 12.34
CA GLU A 84 11.77 5.06 12.19
C GLU A 84 11.04 3.74 12.38
N LYS A 85 9.98 3.79 13.16
CA LYS A 85 9.16 2.61 13.36
C LYS A 85 8.12 2.52 12.26
N PRO A 86 7.88 1.31 11.71
CA PRO A 86 6.80 1.13 10.75
C PRO A 86 5.46 1.47 11.38
N ALA A 87 4.62 2.18 10.66
CA ALA A 87 3.26 2.45 11.13
C ALA A 87 2.44 1.18 11.17
N TYR A 88 2.73 0.25 10.26
CA TYR A 88 2.10 -1.05 10.19
C TYR A 88 2.94 -2.04 10.97
N GLY A 89 2.31 -2.77 11.87
CA GLY A 89 2.99 -3.82 12.63
C GLY A 89 3.81 -3.35 13.81
N SER A 90 3.72 -2.10 14.15
CA SER A 90 4.43 -1.57 15.33
C SER A 90 3.61 -1.73 16.60
#